data_1aace82a07b65787e95604338ec8a2b7
#
_entry.id   1aace82a07b65787e95604338ec8a2b7
#
_cell.length_a   1.000
_cell.length_b   1.000
_cell.length_c   1.000
_cell.angle_alpha   90.00
_cell.angle_beta   90.00
_cell.angle_gamma   90.00
#
_symmetry.space_group_name_H-M   'P 1'
#
loop_
_entity.id
_entity.type
_entity.pdbx_description
1 polymer ?
#
loop_
_entity_poly.entity_id
_entity_poly.type
_entity_poly.pdbx_seq_one_letter_code
_entity_poly.pdbx_strand_id
1 'polypeptide(L)'
;MKTIISLAILLITLLSEQSRAVDTSYLQGLGDTRYHHVESEAVGRGYHIYVMVPSGYDETDDRKYPTVYLLDGGGLFPMMTAYYRYLNFGEEIPDAIIVGISYGGDTVEEGNYRSTDYTAPSEERDYWGGAENFQIFLSDELFPIVENAYASDTDRRVIFGQSIGGQFVLYTALTKPNLFWGHIASNPALHRNLSFYLQQHGEPDPGRETSRLFVGNGTLNDARFREPAMKWLAHWSGVDNKPWAFKAVDLEGHSHMSAPPASFRMGMYWLFNGD
;
A
#
# COMPACT_ATOMS: atom_id res chain seq x y z
N MET A 1 3.52 82.27 -10.52
CA MET A 1 2.61 81.10 -10.50
C MET A 1 3.50 79.89 -10.44
N LYS A 2 3.54 79.25 -9.24
CA LYS A 2 4.27 77.96 -9.01
C LYS A 2 3.26 76.86 -8.94
N THR A 3 3.30 76.00 -9.94
CA THR A 3 2.42 74.83 -10.02
C THR A 3 3.02 73.68 -9.15
N ILE A 4 2.33 73.33 -8.10
CA ILE A 4 2.68 72.18 -7.22
C ILE A 4 2.08 70.94 -7.85
N ILE A 5 2.92 70.03 -8.33
CA ILE A 5 2.53 68.70 -8.79
C ILE A 5 2.55 67.82 -7.56
N SER A 6 1.37 67.42 -7.07
CA SER A 6 1.21 66.42 -6.01
C SER A 6 1.37 65.00 -6.60
N LEU A 7 2.45 64.34 -6.24
CA LEU A 7 2.71 62.93 -6.59
C LEU A 7 2.00 62.04 -5.57
N ALA A 8 0.88 61.48 -5.96
CA ALA A 8 0.19 60.48 -5.16
C ALA A 8 0.92 59.12 -5.32
N ILE A 9 1.66 58.71 -4.31
CA ILE A 9 2.26 57.36 -4.23
C ILE A 9 1.17 56.41 -3.84
N LEU A 10 0.68 55.61 -4.81
CA LEU A 10 -0.23 54.50 -4.58
C LEU A 10 0.57 53.34 -3.98
N LEU A 11 0.49 53.17 -2.65
CA LEU A 11 1.09 52.02 -1.95
C LEU A 11 0.23 50.79 -2.20
N ILE A 12 0.58 50.03 -3.24
CA ILE A 12 -0.02 48.70 -3.48
C ILE A 12 0.63 47.74 -2.44
N THR A 13 -0.05 47.53 -1.33
CA THR A 13 0.27 46.42 -0.42
C THR A 13 -0.10 45.13 -1.13
N LEU A 14 0.87 44.48 -1.76
CA LEU A 14 0.80 43.08 -2.15
C LEU A 14 0.69 42.29 -0.85
N LEU A 15 -0.53 41.98 -0.47
CA LEU A 15 -0.80 40.86 0.47
C LEU A 15 -0.33 39.60 -0.24
N SER A 16 0.93 39.23 -0.03
CA SER A 16 1.36 37.87 -0.31
C SER A 16 0.51 36.97 0.60
N GLU A 17 -0.52 36.35 0.05
CA GLU A 17 -1.11 35.18 0.70
C GLU A 17 0.00 34.16 0.82
N GLN A 18 0.67 34.15 1.97
CA GLN A 18 1.53 33.04 2.32
C GLN A 18 0.58 31.85 2.41
N SER A 19 0.65 30.97 1.41
CA SER A 19 0.04 29.64 1.47
C SER A 19 0.54 29.00 2.77
N ARG A 20 -0.30 29.04 3.81
CA ARG A 20 0.00 28.32 5.05
C ARG A 20 -0.17 26.85 4.75
N ALA A 21 0.80 26.04 5.16
CA ALA A 21 0.63 24.58 5.22
C ALA A 21 -0.68 24.27 5.93
N VAL A 22 -1.46 23.35 5.39
CA VAL A 22 -2.73 22.94 6.01
C VAL A 22 -2.42 22.36 7.39
N ASP A 23 -3.10 22.87 8.41
CA ASP A 23 -3.03 22.26 9.75
C ASP A 23 -3.83 20.96 9.73
N THR A 24 -3.12 19.84 9.78
CA THR A 24 -3.71 18.50 9.78
C THR A 24 -4.09 17.99 11.16
N SER A 25 -3.82 18.76 12.25
CA SER A 25 -4.08 18.36 13.63
C SER A 25 -5.55 18.02 13.89
N TYR A 26 -6.47 18.63 13.12
CA TYR A 26 -7.91 18.40 13.24
C TYR A 26 -8.47 17.39 12.25
N LEU A 27 -7.62 16.80 11.39
CA LEU A 27 -8.03 15.75 10.46
C LEU A 27 -7.98 14.38 11.17
N GLN A 28 -8.98 14.10 11.98
CA GLN A 28 -9.05 12.88 12.80
C GLN A 28 -8.89 11.58 12.01
N GLY A 29 -9.23 11.59 10.70
CA GLY A 29 -9.03 10.44 9.81
C GLY A 29 -7.58 10.02 9.64
N LEU A 30 -6.62 10.94 9.84
CA LEU A 30 -5.20 10.63 9.80
C LEU A 30 -4.66 10.06 11.13
N GLY A 31 -5.42 10.21 12.23
CA GLY A 31 -5.03 9.72 13.55
C GLY A 31 -3.71 10.34 14.05
N ASP A 32 -2.97 9.58 14.87
CA ASP A 32 -1.58 9.88 15.22
C ASP A 32 -0.68 9.35 14.11
N THR A 33 -0.40 10.21 13.13
CA THR A 33 0.44 9.88 11.96
C THR A 33 1.80 10.52 12.11
N ARG A 34 2.83 9.71 11.94
CA ARG A 34 4.25 10.09 11.97
C ARG A 34 4.85 9.92 10.58
N TYR A 35 5.93 10.66 10.31
CA TYR A 35 6.58 10.69 9.00
C TYR A 35 8.05 10.34 9.12
N HIS A 36 8.53 9.52 8.18
CA HIS A 36 9.94 9.21 7.98
C HIS A 36 10.29 9.37 6.50
N HIS A 37 11.51 9.81 6.22
CA HIS A 37 12.10 9.72 4.89
C HIS A 37 13.17 8.64 4.92
N VAL A 38 13.11 7.68 3.99
CA VAL A 38 14.02 6.54 3.93
C VAL A 38 14.69 6.52 2.57
N GLU A 39 16.01 6.68 2.56
CA GLU A 39 16.83 6.43 1.36
C GLU A 39 17.14 4.94 1.29
N SER A 40 16.71 4.29 0.22
CA SER A 40 16.95 2.87 0.00
C SER A 40 18.24 2.64 -0.78
N GLU A 41 19.15 1.87 -0.22
CA GLU A 41 20.35 1.38 -0.93
C GLU A 41 19.98 0.29 -1.94
N ALA A 42 19.04 -0.60 -1.58
CA ALA A 42 18.60 -1.71 -2.44
C ALA A 42 17.95 -1.24 -3.74
N VAL A 43 17.21 -0.13 -3.70
CA VAL A 43 16.49 0.41 -4.85
C VAL A 43 17.19 1.62 -5.46
N GLY A 44 18.03 2.33 -4.68
CA GLY A 44 18.76 3.52 -5.10
C GLY A 44 17.89 4.77 -5.19
N ARG A 45 16.83 4.89 -4.34
CA ARG A 45 15.96 6.08 -4.26
C ARG A 45 15.30 6.23 -2.90
N GLY A 46 14.79 7.44 -2.63
CA GLY A 46 14.08 7.77 -1.40
C GLY A 46 12.60 7.42 -1.44
N TYR A 47 12.05 7.14 -0.27
CA TYR A 47 10.62 6.91 -0.04
C TYR A 47 10.12 7.76 1.15
N HIS A 48 8.90 8.27 1.02
CA HIS A 48 8.18 8.93 2.10
C HIS A 48 7.31 7.91 2.83
N ILE A 49 7.58 7.69 4.10
CA ILE A 49 6.91 6.69 4.92
C ILE A 49 6.02 7.40 5.94
N TYR A 50 4.73 7.12 5.88
CA TYR A 50 3.73 7.60 6.83
C TYR A 50 3.31 6.45 7.72
N VAL A 51 3.36 6.63 9.04
CA VAL A 51 3.02 5.60 10.02
C VAL A 51 1.92 6.12 10.93
N MET A 52 0.72 5.55 10.84
CA MET A 52 -0.36 5.80 11.77
C MET A 52 -0.37 4.70 12.83
N VAL A 53 -0.31 5.09 14.10
CA VAL A 53 -0.47 4.17 15.24
C VAL A 53 -1.94 4.12 15.67
N PRO A 54 -2.39 2.99 16.28
CA PRO A 54 -3.79 2.84 16.72
C PRO A 54 -4.13 3.81 17.86
N SER A 55 -5.42 4.01 18.08
CA SER A 55 -5.92 4.82 19.21
C SER A 55 -5.48 4.22 20.54
N GLY A 56 -4.97 5.07 21.44
CA GLY A 56 -4.46 4.60 22.75
C GLY A 56 -3.13 3.87 22.66
N TYR A 57 -2.39 4.02 21.56
CA TYR A 57 -1.04 3.49 21.44
C TYR A 57 -0.11 4.04 22.52
N ASP A 58 0.54 3.13 23.25
CA ASP A 58 1.53 3.45 24.26
C ASP A 58 2.85 2.72 23.93
N GLU A 59 3.93 3.48 23.75
CA GLU A 59 5.26 2.95 23.42
C GLU A 59 5.88 2.16 24.59
N THR A 60 5.36 2.35 25.80
CA THR A 60 5.84 1.67 27.02
C THR A 60 5.08 0.38 27.32
N ASP A 61 4.01 0.08 26.57
CA ASP A 61 3.25 -1.15 26.69
C ASP A 61 3.96 -2.32 25.99
N ASP A 62 3.87 -3.51 26.57
CA ASP A 62 4.36 -4.76 25.96
C ASP A 62 3.50 -5.25 24.78
N ARG A 63 2.34 -4.63 24.55
CA ARG A 63 1.42 -4.98 23.47
C ARG A 63 2.07 -4.77 22.11
N LYS A 64 1.96 -5.79 21.23
CA LYS A 64 2.37 -5.72 19.84
C LYS A 64 1.17 -5.65 18.91
N TYR A 65 1.32 -4.92 17.83
CA TYR A 65 0.25 -4.64 16.87
C TYR A 65 0.60 -5.20 15.49
N PRO A 66 -0.34 -5.88 14.81
CA PRO A 66 -0.21 -6.15 13.38
C PRO A 66 0.17 -4.87 12.62
N THR A 67 1.01 -5.00 11.60
CA THR A 67 1.44 -3.85 10.80
C THR A 67 1.01 -4.03 9.35
N VAL A 68 0.24 -3.08 8.82
CA VAL A 68 -0.30 -3.09 7.46
C VAL A 68 0.48 -2.12 6.59
N TYR A 69 1.19 -2.62 5.59
CA TYR A 69 1.95 -1.86 4.63
C TYR A 69 1.10 -1.58 3.39
N LEU A 70 0.82 -0.30 3.14
CA LEU A 70 0.05 0.18 2.00
C LEU A 70 0.99 0.65 0.90
N LEU A 71 0.97 -0.02 -0.23
CA LEU A 71 1.61 0.46 -1.45
C LEU A 71 0.86 1.68 -2.00
N ASP A 72 1.53 2.51 -2.81
CA ASP A 72 0.95 3.77 -3.32
C ASP A 72 0.45 4.69 -2.19
N GLY A 73 1.21 4.76 -1.10
CA GLY A 73 0.82 5.44 0.13
C GLY A 73 0.47 6.92 -0.04
N GLY A 74 1.00 7.62 -1.03
CA GLY A 74 0.64 9.01 -1.31
C GLY A 74 -0.86 9.21 -1.52
N GLY A 75 -1.50 8.32 -2.26
CA GLY A 75 -2.94 8.35 -2.51
C GLY A 75 -3.75 7.47 -1.56
N LEU A 76 -3.26 6.26 -1.28
CA LEU A 76 -4.03 5.28 -0.51
C LEU A 76 -3.97 5.50 1.00
N PHE A 77 -2.86 5.99 1.54
CA PHE A 77 -2.74 6.13 2.99
C PHE A 77 -3.81 7.05 3.61
N PRO A 78 -4.07 8.28 3.12
CA PRO A 78 -5.11 9.13 3.72
C PRO A 78 -6.50 8.51 3.67
N MET A 79 -6.83 7.83 2.56
CA MET A 79 -8.13 7.17 2.39
C MET A 79 -8.28 5.94 3.30
N MET A 80 -7.26 5.08 3.32
CA MET A 80 -7.31 3.82 4.05
C MET A 80 -7.19 4.01 5.56
N THR A 81 -6.40 4.96 6.04
CA THR A 81 -6.32 5.26 7.49
C THR A 81 -7.64 5.78 8.02
N ALA A 82 -8.29 6.71 7.31
CA ALA A 82 -9.60 7.18 7.69
C ALA A 82 -10.63 6.04 7.71
N TYR A 83 -10.64 5.20 6.68
CA TYR A 83 -11.55 4.06 6.60
C TYR A 83 -11.25 3.00 7.66
N TYR A 84 -9.96 2.66 7.86
CA TYR A 84 -9.52 1.76 8.92
C TYR A 84 -10.03 2.18 10.29
N ARG A 85 -9.94 3.47 10.63
CA ARG A 85 -10.41 3.99 11.93
C ARG A 85 -11.91 3.76 12.15
N TYR A 86 -12.73 3.88 11.11
CA TYR A 86 -14.17 3.55 11.19
C TYR A 86 -14.40 2.05 11.40
N LEU A 87 -13.69 1.19 10.67
CA LEU A 87 -13.79 -0.26 10.80
C LEU A 87 -13.31 -0.74 12.19
N ASN A 88 -12.21 -0.16 12.68
CA ASN A 88 -11.66 -0.48 13.99
C ASN A 88 -12.58 0.00 15.12
N PHE A 89 -13.13 1.21 15.01
CA PHE A 89 -14.15 1.71 15.96
C PHE A 89 -15.40 0.83 16.02
N GLY A 90 -15.78 0.22 14.90
CA GLY A 90 -16.86 -0.76 14.79
C GLY A 90 -16.48 -2.17 15.24
N GLU A 91 -15.25 -2.39 15.72
CA GLU A 91 -14.72 -3.71 16.14
C GLU A 91 -14.71 -4.75 15.00
N GLU A 92 -14.74 -4.30 13.74
CA GLU A 92 -14.69 -5.21 12.58
C GLU A 92 -13.28 -5.76 12.33
N ILE A 93 -12.25 -4.99 12.66
CA ILE A 93 -10.83 -5.34 12.47
C ILE A 93 -10.00 -4.91 13.70
N PRO A 94 -8.91 -5.61 14.02
CA PRO A 94 -8.11 -5.32 15.21
C PRO A 94 -7.37 -3.99 15.13
N ASP A 95 -6.88 -3.54 16.28
CA ASP A 95 -5.88 -2.48 16.35
C ASP A 95 -4.65 -2.86 15.55
N ALA A 96 -4.18 -1.96 14.67
CA ALA A 96 -3.04 -2.18 13.81
C ALA A 96 -2.26 -0.88 13.56
N ILE A 97 -0.98 -1.01 13.29
CA ILE A 97 -0.14 0.06 12.74
C ILE A 97 -0.35 0.09 11.23
N ILE A 98 -0.60 1.26 10.66
CA ILE A 98 -0.76 1.42 9.20
C ILE A 98 0.42 2.19 8.65
N VAL A 99 1.14 1.59 7.72
CA VAL A 99 2.35 2.16 7.09
C VAL A 99 2.06 2.45 5.62
N GLY A 100 2.12 3.70 5.20
CA GLY A 100 2.00 4.09 3.80
C GLY A 100 3.37 4.33 3.17
N ILE A 101 3.65 3.67 2.06
CA ILE A 101 4.90 3.80 1.29
C ILE A 101 4.60 4.67 0.07
N SER A 102 5.18 5.87 0.01
CA SER A 102 4.92 6.87 -1.02
C SER A 102 6.21 7.28 -1.74
N TYR A 103 6.08 7.56 -3.02
CA TYR A 103 7.15 8.12 -3.86
C TYR A 103 7.30 9.65 -3.73
N GLY A 104 6.29 10.33 -3.19
CA GLY A 104 6.27 11.80 -3.07
C GLY A 104 5.77 12.52 -4.31
N GLY A 105 5.55 11.84 -5.44
CA GLY A 105 5.02 12.39 -6.68
C GLY A 105 4.09 11.42 -7.40
N ASP A 106 3.38 11.92 -8.43
CA ASP A 106 2.41 11.14 -9.20
C ASP A 106 3.01 10.62 -10.53
N THR A 107 4.07 11.26 -11.02
CA THR A 107 4.70 10.93 -12.31
C THR A 107 6.14 10.45 -12.12
N VAL A 108 6.71 9.83 -13.18
CA VAL A 108 8.11 9.38 -13.17
C VAL A 108 9.07 10.57 -13.03
N GLU A 109 8.76 11.70 -13.63
CA GLU A 109 9.53 12.95 -13.53
C GLU A 109 9.54 13.51 -12.09
N GLU A 110 8.50 13.22 -11.33
CA GLU A 110 8.36 13.54 -9.91
C GLU A 110 8.88 12.43 -8.97
N GLY A 111 9.48 11.39 -9.53
CA GLY A 111 10.10 10.29 -8.77
C GLY A 111 9.21 9.08 -8.50
N ASN A 112 8.04 8.96 -9.13
CA ASN A 112 7.17 7.78 -8.98
C ASN A 112 7.58 6.64 -9.92
N TYR A 113 8.36 5.71 -9.40
CA TYR A 113 8.85 4.55 -10.13
C TYR A 113 8.07 3.25 -9.85
N ARG A 114 6.79 3.35 -9.43
CA ARG A 114 5.97 2.18 -9.10
C ARG A 114 5.89 1.14 -10.22
N SER A 115 5.96 1.58 -11.47
CA SER A 115 5.97 0.66 -12.64
C SER A 115 7.24 -0.15 -12.75
N THR A 116 8.34 0.26 -12.13
CA THR A 116 9.58 -0.50 -12.00
C THR A 116 9.53 -1.37 -10.75
N ASP A 117 9.31 -0.75 -9.60
CA ASP A 117 9.47 -1.36 -8.28
C ASP A 117 8.41 -2.43 -7.95
N TYR A 118 7.24 -2.37 -8.59
CA TYR A 118 6.16 -3.33 -8.31
C TYR A 118 6.02 -4.43 -9.36
N THR A 119 6.93 -4.51 -10.34
CA THR A 119 6.79 -5.45 -11.45
C THR A 119 7.90 -6.50 -11.49
N ALA A 120 7.50 -7.73 -11.83
CA ALA A 120 8.44 -8.79 -12.18
C ALA A 120 9.18 -8.45 -13.50
N PRO A 121 10.39 -9.00 -13.72
CA PRO A 121 11.08 -8.86 -15.00
C PRO A 121 10.17 -9.26 -16.17
N SER A 122 10.24 -8.51 -17.26
CA SER A 122 9.47 -8.78 -18.47
C SER A 122 10.18 -8.24 -19.71
N GLU A 123 10.13 -8.97 -20.80
CA GLU A 123 10.66 -8.53 -22.12
C GLU A 123 9.78 -7.44 -22.75
N GLU A 124 8.56 -7.21 -22.26
CA GLU A 124 7.67 -6.20 -22.82
C GLU A 124 8.09 -4.76 -22.50
N ARG A 125 8.80 -4.56 -21.39
CA ARG A 125 9.25 -3.26 -20.91
C ARG A 125 10.59 -3.39 -20.19
N ASP A 126 11.58 -2.70 -20.66
CA ASP A 126 12.95 -2.67 -20.15
C ASP A 126 13.06 -2.03 -18.73
N TYR A 127 12.10 -1.16 -18.37
CA TYR A 127 12.03 -0.55 -17.03
C TYR A 127 11.26 -1.39 -15.99
N TRP A 128 10.75 -2.59 -16.36
CA TRP A 128 10.13 -3.51 -15.40
C TRP A 128 11.20 -4.42 -14.78
N GLY A 129 10.88 -4.96 -13.57
CA GLY A 129 11.73 -5.97 -12.94
C GLY A 129 12.35 -5.55 -11.63
N GLY A 130 11.96 -4.41 -11.06
CA GLY A 130 12.48 -3.93 -9.78
C GLY A 130 11.89 -4.59 -8.55
N ALA A 131 10.93 -5.52 -8.70
CA ALA A 131 10.19 -6.09 -7.58
C ALA A 131 11.07 -6.83 -6.56
N GLU A 132 12.15 -7.48 -7.02
CA GLU A 132 13.11 -8.14 -6.11
C GLU A 132 13.85 -7.13 -5.23
N ASN A 133 14.35 -6.04 -5.82
CA ASN A 133 15.03 -4.98 -5.07
C ASN A 133 14.07 -4.27 -4.11
N PHE A 134 12.81 -4.09 -4.51
CA PHE A 134 11.80 -3.52 -3.63
C PHE A 134 11.44 -4.48 -2.46
N GLN A 135 11.46 -5.79 -2.66
CA GLN A 135 11.36 -6.75 -1.55
C GLN A 135 12.54 -6.65 -0.58
N ILE A 136 13.77 -6.44 -1.09
CA ILE A 136 14.96 -6.23 -0.25
C ILE A 136 14.82 -4.93 0.55
N PHE A 137 14.38 -3.84 -0.10
CA PHE A 137 14.04 -2.60 0.61
C PHE A 137 13.06 -2.84 1.76
N LEU A 138 11.98 -3.59 1.51
CA LEU A 138 10.99 -3.89 2.54
C LEU A 138 11.61 -4.69 3.70
N SER A 139 12.30 -5.81 3.38
CA SER A 139 12.80 -6.74 4.42
C SER A 139 14.00 -6.20 5.20
N ASP A 140 14.94 -5.57 4.52
CA ASP A 140 16.26 -5.29 5.08
C ASP A 140 16.40 -3.84 5.55
N GLU A 141 15.54 -2.93 5.04
CA GLU A 141 15.61 -1.51 5.36
C GLU A 141 14.35 -1.02 6.07
N LEU A 142 13.15 -1.18 5.46
CA LEU A 142 11.93 -0.59 6.01
C LEU A 142 11.40 -1.32 7.25
N PHE A 143 11.34 -2.66 7.24
CA PHE A 143 10.84 -3.42 8.39
C PHE A 143 11.65 -3.13 9.66
N PRO A 144 13.00 -3.17 9.64
CA PRO A 144 13.78 -2.81 10.81
C PRO A 144 13.52 -1.39 11.34
N ILE A 145 13.33 -0.42 10.43
CA ILE A 145 13.00 0.96 10.83
C ILE A 145 11.67 1.01 11.58
N VAL A 146 10.63 0.38 11.03
CA VAL A 146 9.29 0.38 11.63
C VAL A 146 9.27 -0.42 12.94
N GLU A 147 9.86 -1.60 12.96
CA GLU A 147 9.82 -2.52 14.10
C GLU A 147 10.68 -2.06 15.28
N ASN A 148 11.73 -1.27 15.02
CA ASN A 148 12.52 -0.64 16.08
C ASN A 148 11.87 0.63 16.63
N ALA A 149 11.08 1.34 15.81
CA ALA A 149 10.45 2.59 16.21
C ALA A 149 9.06 2.41 16.82
N TYR A 150 8.40 1.28 16.54
CA TYR A 150 7.01 1.05 16.93
C TYR A 150 6.80 -0.36 17.50
N ALA A 151 5.75 -0.54 18.29
CA ALA A 151 5.37 -1.82 18.87
C ALA A 151 4.75 -2.77 17.82
N SER A 152 5.46 -3.01 16.73
CA SER A 152 5.05 -3.88 15.62
C SER A 152 5.15 -5.36 15.99
N ASP A 153 4.16 -6.16 15.60
CA ASP A 153 4.20 -7.63 15.61
C ASP A 153 4.88 -8.11 14.33
N THR A 154 6.10 -8.62 14.45
CA THR A 154 6.93 -9.09 13.33
C THR A 154 6.35 -10.33 12.64
N ASP A 155 5.45 -11.05 13.29
CA ASP A 155 4.78 -12.24 12.74
C ASP A 155 3.41 -11.92 12.11
N ARG A 156 2.96 -10.67 12.18
CA ARG A 156 1.65 -10.21 11.67
C ARG A 156 1.79 -9.03 10.71
N ARG A 157 2.76 -9.10 9.78
CA ARG A 157 2.88 -8.14 8.69
C ARG A 157 1.84 -8.41 7.61
N VAL A 158 1.12 -7.38 7.20
CA VAL A 158 0.15 -7.43 6.09
C VAL A 158 0.58 -6.46 5.01
N ILE A 159 0.45 -6.85 3.74
CA ILE A 159 0.64 -5.97 2.60
C ILE A 159 -0.67 -5.77 1.84
N PHE A 160 -0.95 -4.53 1.47
CA PHE A 160 -2.08 -4.16 0.62
C PHE A 160 -1.59 -3.42 -0.63
N GLY A 161 -2.12 -3.79 -1.79
CA GLY A 161 -1.82 -3.11 -3.05
C GLY A 161 -2.99 -3.15 -4.04
N GLN A 162 -3.10 -2.07 -4.83
CA GLN A 162 -4.11 -1.90 -5.89
C GLN A 162 -3.44 -1.91 -7.26
N SER A 163 -4.08 -2.57 -8.26
CA SER A 163 -3.61 -2.55 -9.65
C SER A 163 -2.20 -3.11 -9.80
N ILE A 164 -1.20 -2.31 -10.20
CA ILE A 164 0.21 -2.71 -10.24
C ILE A 164 0.72 -2.99 -8.82
N GLY A 165 0.26 -2.25 -7.78
CA GLY A 165 0.52 -2.59 -6.39
C GLY A 165 -0.07 -3.95 -6.00
N GLY A 166 -1.28 -4.29 -6.49
CA GLY A 166 -1.87 -5.63 -6.34
C GLY A 166 -1.06 -6.72 -7.07
N GLN A 167 -0.45 -6.38 -8.20
CA GLN A 167 0.48 -7.24 -8.90
C GLN A 167 1.73 -7.53 -8.05
N PHE A 168 2.30 -6.53 -7.37
CA PHE A 168 3.42 -6.72 -6.45
C PHE A 168 3.04 -7.59 -5.23
N VAL A 169 1.82 -7.43 -4.70
CA VAL A 169 1.31 -8.31 -3.63
C VAL A 169 1.34 -9.77 -4.08
N LEU A 170 0.87 -10.06 -5.31
CA LEU A 170 0.93 -11.42 -5.88
C LEU A 170 2.38 -11.86 -6.16
N TYR A 171 3.24 -10.95 -6.63
CA TYR A 171 4.66 -11.23 -6.81
C TYR A 171 5.29 -11.72 -5.51
N THR A 172 5.04 -11.01 -4.41
CA THR A 172 5.58 -11.35 -3.10
C THR A 172 5.02 -12.66 -2.57
N ALA A 173 3.71 -12.88 -2.72
CA ALA A 173 3.07 -14.13 -2.32
C ALA A 173 3.63 -15.37 -3.07
N LEU A 174 4.10 -15.18 -4.32
CA LEU A 174 4.63 -16.26 -5.16
C LEU A 174 6.14 -16.47 -5.01
N THR A 175 6.91 -15.42 -4.68
CA THR A 175 8.38 -15.49 -4.63
C THR A 175 8.92 -15.59 -3.20
N LYS A 176 8.29 -14.92 -2.24
CA LYS A 176 8.66 -14.90 -0.82
C LYS A 176 7.38 -14.99 0.04
N PRO A 177 6.68 -16.14 0.04
CA PRO A 177 5.36 -16.27 0.67
C PRO A 177 5.34 -15.93 2.18
N ASN A 178 6.44 -16.07 2.88
CA ASN A 178 6.56 -15.75 4.31
C ASN A 178 7.13 -14.35 4.60
N LEU A 179 7.32 -13.49 3.59
CA LEU A 179 7.72 -12.10 3.81
C LEU A 179 6.63 -11.32 4.54
N PHE A 180 5.37 -11.63 4.21
CA PHE A 180 4.19 -11.17 4.91
C PHE A 180 3.34 -12.34 5.37
N TRP A 181 2.72 -12.21 6.53
CA TRP A 181 1.70 -13.15 6.99
C TRP A 181 0.39 -13.00 6.20
N GLY A 182 0.02 -11.75 5.86
CA GLY A 182 -1.20 -11.42 5.13
C GLY A 182 -0.92 -10.64 3.85
N HIS A 183 -1.58 -11.04 2.76
CA HIS A 183 -1.48 -10.43 1.44
C HIS A 183 -2.88 -10.04 0.97
N ILE A 184 -3.11 -8.78 0.63
CA ILE A 184 -4.39 -8.28 0.10
C ILE A 184 -4.15 -7.62 -1.24
N ALA A 185 -4.49 -8.31 -2.33
CA ALA A 185 -4.41 -7.81 -3.69
C ALA A 185 -5.79 -7.31 -4.17
N SER A 186 -5.88 -6.03 -4.53
CA SER A 186 -7.07 -5.43 -5.09
C SER A 186 -6.89 -5.20 -6.59
N ASN A 187 -7.79 -5.76 -7.41
CA ASN A 187 -7.77 -5.63 -8.87
C ASN A 187 -6.36 -5.79 -9.48
N PRO A 188 -5.60 -6.87 -9.21
CA PRO A 188 -4.22 -6.98 -9.66
C PRO A 188 -4.10 -6.86 -11.19
N ALA A 189 -3.16 -6.02 -11.66
CA ALA A 189 -2.99 -5.71 -13.07
C ALA A 189 -2.16 -6.79 -13.78
N LEU A 190 -2.76 -7.92 -14.12
CA LEU A 190 -2.11 -9.10 -14.71
C LEU A 190 -2.16 -9.16 -16.24
N HIS A 191 -2.69 -8.13 -16.90
CA HIS A 191 -2.83 -8.09 -18.36
C HIS A 191 -1.49 -8.16 -19.11
N ARG A 192 -0.41 -7.98 -18.42
CA ARG A 192 0.96 -8.16 -18.90
C ARG A 192 1.68 -9.14 -18.00
N ASN A 193 2.55 -9.98 -18.59
CA ASN A 193 3.35 -10.96 -17.87
C ASN A 193 2.52 -11.97 -17.03
N LEU A 194 1.29 -12.30 -17.44
CA LEU A 194 0.44 -13.26 -16.73
C LEU A 194 1.14 -14.62 -16.51
N SER A 195 1.94 -15.07 -17.47
CA SER A 195 2.65 -16.36 -17.41
C SER A 195 3.58 -16.48 -16.19
N PHE A 196 4.21 -15.40 -15.77
CA PHE A 196 4.99 -15.37 -14.54
C PHE A 196 4.10 -15.67 -13.31
N TYR A 197 2.94 -15.05 -13.23
CA TYR A 197 2.04 -15.17 -12.06
C TYR A 197 1.27 -16.50 -12.01
N LEU A 198 1.34 -17.33 -13.05
CA LEU A 198 0.77 -18.69 -13.04
C LEU A 198 1.76 -19.75 -12.51
N GLN A 199 2.92 -19.35 -12.01
CA GLN A 199 3.95 -20.24 -11.49
C GLN A 199 4.29 -19.85 -10.05
N GLN A 200 4.63 -20.85 -9.23
CA GLN A 200 5.25 -20.64 -7.92
C GLN A 200 6.76 -20.49 -8.12
N HIS A 201 7.35 -19.51 -7.47
CA HIS A 201 8.77 -19.18 -7.57
C HIS A 201 9.55 -19.37 -6.27
N GLY A 202 8.86 -19.36 -5.12
CA GLY A 202 9.43 -19.54 -3.80
C GLY A 202 8.64 -20.54 -2.98
N GLU A 203 9.29 -21.19 -2.04
CA GLU A 203 8.66 -22.15 -1.13
C GLU A 203 8.29 -21.50 0.21
N PRO A 204 7.15 -21.87 0.82
CA PRO A 204 6.84 -21.44 2.16
C PRO A 204 7.79 -22.08 3.17
N ASP A 205 8.14 -21.33 4.22
CA ASP A 205 8.90 -21.86 5.34
C ASP A 205 8.00 -22.78 6.19
N PRO A 206 8.31 -24.09 6.28
CA PRO A 206 7.47 -25.03 7.05
C PRO A 206 7.52 -24.77 8.56
N GLY A 207 8.47 -23.97 9.05
CA GLY A 207 8.57 -23.56 10.45
C GLY A 207 7.70 -22.36 10.82
N ARG A 208 7.04 -21.73 9.84
CA ARG A 208 6.17 -20.57 10.04
C ARG A 208 4.71 -20.88 9.82
N GLU A 209 3.84 -20.06 10.38
CA GLU A 209 2.40 -20.12 10.07
C GLU A 209 2.21 -19.88 8.55
N THR A 210 1.31 -20.66 7.95
CA THR A 210 0.93 -20.51 6.54
C THR A 210 0.41 -19.10 6.31
N SER A 211 1.02 -18.39 5.39
CA SER A 211 0.57 -17.05 4.99
C SER A 211 -0.83 -17.09 4.36
N ARG A 212 -1.48 -15.94 4.28
CA ARG A 212 -2.84 -15.81 3.78
C ARG A 212 -2.88 -14.85 2.61
N LEU A 213 -3.56 -15.22 1.52
CA LEU A 213 -3.73 -14.40 0.33
C LEU A 213 -5.20 -14.15 0.04
N PHE A 214 -5.60 -12.88 0.13
CA PHE A 214 -6.91 -12.39 -0.29
C PHE A 214 -6.78 -11.65 -1.63
N VAL A 215 -7.69 -11.94 -2.57
CA VAL A 215 -7.76 -11.26 -3.87
C VAL A 215 -9.17 -10.76 -4.12
N GLY A 216 -9.33 -9.43 -4.24
CA GLY A 216 -10.59 -8.78 -4.60
C GLY A 216 -10.60 -8.31 -6.05
N ASN A 217 -11.64 -8.64 -6.82
CA ASN A 217 -11.82 -8.20 -8.21
C ASN A 217 -13.18 -7.53 -8.41
N GLY A 218 -13.17 -6.26 -8.87
CA GLY A 218 -14.39 -5.55 -9.21
C GLY A 218 -15.09 -6.13 -10.44
N THR A 219 -16.42 -6.35 -10.36
CA THR A 219 -17.19 -6.90 -11.47
C THR A 219 -17.36 -5.91 -12.63
N LEU A 220 -17.23 -4.60 -12.36
CA LEU A 220 -17.24 -3.52 -13.35
C LEU A 220 -15.84 -3.10 -13.80
N ASN A 221 -14.81 -3.90 -13.47
CA ASN A 221 -13.45 -3.63 -13.95
C ASN A 221 -13.39 -3.82 -15.48
N ASP A 222 -12.58 -2.99 -16.16
CA ASP A 222 -12.33 -3.14 -17.59
C ASP A 222 -11.87 -4.57 -17.95
N ALA A 223 -12.36 -5.13 -19.03
CA ALA A 223 -12.07 -6.49 -19.47
C ALA A 223 -10.55 -6.75 -19.57
N ARG A 224 -9.78 -5.75 -20.00
CA ARG A 224 -8.31 -5.84 -20.12
C ARG A 224 -7.66 -6.21 -18.78
N PHE A 225 -8.18 -5.73 -17.66
CA PHE A 225 -7.66 -6.07 -16.32
C PHE A 225 -8.36 -7.30 -15.75
N ARG A 226 -9.69 -7.40 -15.93
CA ARG A 226 -10.49 -8.46 -15.32
C ARG A 226 -10.20 -9.84 -15.93
N GLU A 227 -10.14 -9.95 -17.24
CA GLU A 227 -9.95 -11.26 -17.90
C GLU A 227 -8.64 -11.98 -17.46
N PRO A 228 -7.45 -11.32 -17.45
CA PRO A 228 -6.25 -11.96 -16.94
C PRO A 228 -6.32 -12.30 -15.44
N ALA A 229 -6.96 -11.45 -14.62
CA ALA A 229 -7.17 -11.73 -13.22
C ALA A 229 -8.07 -12.97 -13.01
N MET A 230 -9.14 -13.12 -13.78
CA MET A 230 -10.00 -14.31 -13.74
C MET A 230 -9.28 -15.58 -14.20
N LYS A 231 -8.39 -15.51 -15.19
CA LYS A 231 -7.54 -16.63 -15.59
C LYS A 231 -6.60 -17.04 -14.48
N TRP A 232 -5.99 -16.06 -13.80
CA TRP A 232 -5.15 -16.29 -12.64
C TRP A 232 -5.92 -16.97 -11.50
N LEU A 233 -7.11 -16.46 -11.18
CA LEU A 233 -7.99 -17.03 -10.15
C LEU A 233 -8.39 -18.47 -10.48
N ALA A 234 -8.80 -18.73 -11.72
CA ALA A 234 -9.19 -20.08 -12.15
C ALA A 234 -8.03 -21.07 -11.99
N HIS A 235 -6.80 -20.65 -12.39
CA HIS A 235 -5.60 -21.47 -12.23
C HIS A 235 -5.36 -21.80 -10.76
N TRP A 236 -5.20 -20.79 -9.91
CA TRP A 236 -4.84 -21.01 -8.50
C TRP A 236 -5.96 -21.63 -7.66
N SER A 237 -7.23 -21.44 -8.04
CA SER A 237 -8.33 -22.18 -7.39
C SER A 237 -8.24 -23.68 -7.61
N GLY A 238 -7.68 -24.12 -8.75
CA GLY A 238 -7.50 -25.53 -9.09
C GLY A 238 -6.23 -26.19 -8.53
N VAL A 239 -5.32 -25.42 -7.92
CA VAL A 239 -4.09 -25.97 -7.31
C VAL A 239 -4.38 -26.45 -5.90
N ASP A 240 -4.05 -27.71 -5.56
CA ASP A 240 -4.31 -28.28 -4.24
C ASP A 240 -3.34 -27.78 -3.16
N ASN A 241 -2.04 -27.75 -3.47
CA ASN A 241 -0.98 -27.41 -2.53
C ASN A 241 -0.49 -25.96 -2.75
N LYS A 242 -1.36 -24.98 -2.46
CA LYS A 242 -1.01 -23.57 -2.53
C LYS A 242 -0.05 -23.20 -1.39
N PRO A 243 0.92 -22.28 -1.63
CA PRO A 243 1.86 -21.86 -0.59
C PRO A 243 1.19 -20.97 0.51
N TRP A 244 -0.08 -20.65 0.35
CA TRP A 244 -0.86 -19.81 1.27
C TRP A 244 -2.32 -20.26 1.36
N ALA A 245 -2.97 -19.97 2.49
CA ALA A 245 -4.43 -20.01 2.57
C ALA A 245 -5.02 -18.95 1.63
N PHE A 246 -6.08 -19.29 0.88
CA PHE A 246 -6.52 -18.50 -0.25
C PHE A 246 -8.00 -18.16 -0.20
N LYS A 247 -8.31 -16.87 -0.36
CA LYS A 247 -9.67 -16.38 -0.57
C LYS A 247 -9.72 -15.39 -1.71
N ALA A 248 -10.62 -15.60 -2.65
CA ALA A 248 -10.89 -14.67 -3.74
C ALA A 248 -12.36 -14.24 -3.70
N VAL A 249 -12.62 -12.96 -4.01
CA VAL A 249 -13.96 -12.39 -3.97
C VAL A 249 -14.19 -11.52 -5.22
N ASP A 250 -15.31 -11.77 -5.91
CA ASP A 250 -15.85 -10.82 -6.87
C ASP A 250 -16.58 -9.71 -6.10
N LEU A 251 -16.10 -8.48 -6.29
CA LEU A 251 -16.65 -7.28 -5.66
C LEU A 251 -17.75 -6.72 -6.56
N GLU A 252 -18.99 -7.11 -6.27
CA GLU A 252 -20.15 -6.76 -7.09
C GLU A 252 -20.36 -5.23 -7.15
N GLY A 253 -20.54 -4.71 -8.36
CA GLY A 253 -20.75 -3.28 -8.60
C GLY A 253 -19.51 -2.40 -8.45
N HIS A 254 -18.33 -2.97 -8.18
CA HIS A 254 -17.09 -2.20 -8.08
C HIS A 254 -16.31 -2.16 -9.38
N SER A 255 -15.81 -0.96 -9.72
CA SER A 255 -14.87 -0.71 -10.81
C SER A 255 -13.42 -0.90 -10.36
N HIS A 256 -12.47 -0.66 -11.29
CA HIS A 256 -11.04 -0.64 -10.96
C HIS A 256 -10.71 0.35 -9.83
N MET A 257 -11.36 1.51 -9.82
CA MET A 257 -11.05 2.60 -8.89
C MET A 257 -11.87 2.55 -7.59
N SER A 258 -13.03 1.90 -7.57
CA SER A 258 -13.88 1.82 -6.38
C SER A 258 -13.67 0.57 -5.52
N ALA A 259 -12.92 -0.41 -6.03
CA ALA A 259 -12.66 -1.67 -5.34
C ALA A 259 -11.69 -1.59 -4.12
N PRO A 260 -10.69 -0.66 -4.07
CA PRO A 260 -9.67 -0.72 -3.02
C PRO A 260 -10.22 -0.72 -1.58
N PRO A 261 -11.17 0.16 -1.17
CA PRO A 261 -11.72 0.12 0.19
C PRO A 261 -12.47 -1.19 0.50
N ALA A 262 -13.22 -1.72 -0.48
CA ALA A 262 -13.93 -2.99 -0.31
C ALA A 262 -12.96 -4.17 -0.16
N SER A 263 -11.92 -4.24 -1.00
CA SER A 263 -10.85 -5.25 -0.90
C SER A 263 -10.13 -5.16 0.44
N PHE A 264 -9.81 -3.95 0.88
CA PHE A 264 -9.15 -3.72 2.16
C PHE A 264 -10.00 -4.24 3.32
N ARG A 265 -11.27 -3.80 3.43
CA ARG A 265 -12.18 -4.24 4.48
C ARG A 265 -12.33 -5.76 4.52
N MET A 266 -12.70 -6.35 3.37
CA MET A 266 -12.95 -7.79 3.30
C MET A 266 -11.69 -8.62 3.52
N GLY A 267 -10.55 -8.15 3.00
CA GLY A 267 -9.25 -8.79 3.20
C GLY A 267 -8.81 -8.74 4.66
N MET A 268 -8.85 -7.58 5.31
CA MET A 268 -8.52 -7.43 6.72
C MET A 268 -9.44 -8.26 7.60
N TYR A 269 -10.76 -8.22 7.36
CA TYR A 269 -11.70 -9.05 8.12
C TYR A 269 -11.36 -10.53 8.01
N TRP A 270 -11.16 -11.05 6.80
CA TRP A 270 -10.83 -12.46 6.59
C TRP A 270 -9.48 -12.86 7.17
N LEU A 271 -8.47 -12.00 7.06
CA LEU A 271 -7.15 -12.30 7.63
C LEU A 271 -7.21 -12.55 9.13
N PHE A 272 -7.97 -11.73 9.87
CA PHE A 272 -7.98 -11.76 11.33
C PHE A 272 -9.12 -12.58 11.94
N ASN A 273 -10.25 -12.73 11.26
CA ASN A 273 -11.43 -13.44 11.79
C ASN A 273 -11.70 -14.78 11.10
N GLY A 274 -11.08 -15.04 9.94
CA GLY A 274 -11.34 -16.24 9.15
C GLY A 274 -12.61 -16.12 8.28
N ASP A 275 -13.18 -17.28 7.92
CA ASP A 275 -14.41 -17.36 7.10
C ASP A 275 -15.68 -17.12 7.91
#